data_ae46d4353f706d164c0f68c73a43449c
#
_entry.id   ae46d4353f706d164c0f68c73a43449c
#
_cell.length_a   1.000
_cell.length_b   1.000
_cell.length_c   1.000
_cell.angle_alpha   90.00
_cell.angle_beta   90.00
_cell.angle_gamma   90.00
#
_symmetry.space_group_name_H-M   'P 1'
#
loop_
_entity.id
_entity.type
_entity.pdbx_description
1 polymer ?
#
loop_
_entity_poly.entity_id
_entity_poly.type
_entity_poly.pdbx_seq_one_letter_code
_entity_poly.pdbx_strand_id
1 'polypeptide(L)'
;MINVFSKSSLKRRRAVSQVMGSIVILGIVSSVGSVILFNGMNSISAFTYDLSFHEKSKNQIHREDIIFEHVRFEPNSDNISIDLANIGTVDSTITNITILKIDTQDIIANWVDANDSVEIKNNQKIILGSSDTILTQGSQTWNDPYYVNSEYKISLTTSKGNFITTVASPFNT
;
A
#
# COMPACT_ATOMS: atom_id res chain seq x y z
N MET A 1 -43.83 -61.72 -56.38
CA MET A 1 -42.49 -61.55 -55.87
C MET A 1 -42.34 -60.14 -55.21
N ILE A 2 -42.37 -60.09 -53.92
CA ILE A 2 -42.48 -58.85 -53.20
C ILE A 2 -41.06 -58.41 -52.76
N ASN A 3 -40.68 -57.22 -53.14
CA ASN A 3 -39.36 -56.61 -52.91
C ASN A 3 -39.06 -56.38 -51.40
N VAL A 4 -38.26 -57.26 -50.81
CA VAL A 4 -37.88 -57.20 -49.40
C VAL A 4 -36.58 -56.38 -49.17
N PHE A 5 -36.01 -55.75 -50.19
CA PHE A 5 -34.67 -55.14 -50.11
C PHE A 5 -34.62 -53.66 -49.73
N SER A 6 -35.76 -52.98 -49.44
CA SER A 6 -35.71 -51.53 -49.23
C SER A 6 -35.65 -51.07 -47.76
N LYS A 7 -35.85 -51.92 -46.77
CA LYS A 7 -35.92 -51.50 -45.36
C LYS A 7 -34.58 -51.44 -44.60
N SER A 8 -33.56 -52.13 -45.05
CA SER A 8 -32.29 -52.20 -44.34
C SER A 8 -31.36 -50.98 -44.59
N SER A 9 -31.45 -50.37 -45.77
CA SER A 9 -30.62 -49.22 -46.12
C SER A 9 -31.04 -47.90 -45.39
N LEU A 10 -32.32 -47.76 -45.11
CA LEU A 10 -32.84 -46.60 -44.39
C LEU A 10 -32.47 -46.60 -42.90
N LYS A 11 -32.45 -47.74 -42.25
CA LYS A 11 -32.00 -47.89 -40.86
C LYS A 11 -30.51 -47.57 -40.69
N ARG A 12 -29.66 -47.97 -41.61
CA ARG A 12 -28.22 -47.75 -41.62
C ARG A 12 -27.86 -46.26 -41.80
N ARG A 13 -28.58 -45.56 -42.69
CA ARG A 13 -28.40 -44.12 -42.90
C ARG A 13 -28.80 -43.28 -41.67
N ARG A 14 -29.85 -43.64 -40.95
CA ARG A 14 -30.31 -42.96 -39.72
C ARG A 14 -29.26 -43.16 -38.59
N ALA A 15 -28.69 -44.35 -38.43
CA ALA A 15 -27.69 -44.60 -37.41
C ALA A 15 -26.41 -43.77 -37.66
N VAL A 16 -25.94 -43.68 -38.91
CA VAL A 16 -24.78 -42.87 -39.28
C VAL A 16 -25.03 -41.39 -39.03
N SER A 17 -26.21 -40.88 -39.38
CA SER A 17 -26.58 -39.46 -39.14
C SER A 17 -26.60 -39.11 -37.65
N GLN A 18 -27.07 -40.05 -36.81
CA GLN A 18 -27.13 -39.84 -35.35
C GLN A 18 -25.71 -39.83 -34.73
N VAL A 19 -24.83 -40.68 -35.19
CA VAL A 19 -23.41 -40.69 -34.73
C VAL A 19 -22.69 -39.40 -35.18
N MET A 20 -22.87 -38.99 -36.42
CA MET A 20 -22.29 -37.75 -36.92
C MET A 20 -22.81 -36.53 -36.14
N GLY A 21 -24.12 -36.46 -35.84
CA GLY A 21 -24.70 -35.41 -35.01
C GLY A 21 -24.08 -35.35 -33.60
N SER A 22 -23.88 -36.51 -32.97
CA SER A 22 -23.27 -36.53 -31.62
C SER A 22 -21.80 -36.08 -31.61
N ILE A 23 -21.03 -36.43 -32.66
CA ILE A 23 -19.62 -35.99 -32.79
C ILE A 23 -19.56 -34.46 -32.97
N VAL A 24 -20.44 -33.90 -33.80
CA VAL A 24 -20.50 -32.42 -34.00
C VAL A 24 -20.85 -31.70 -32.69
N ILE A 25 -21.85 -32.18 -31.97
CA ILE A 25 -22.24 -31.61 -30.68
C ILE A 25 -21.09 -31.72 -29.68
N LEU A 26 -20.41 -32.86 -29.61
CA LEU A 26 -19.25 -33.02 -28.71
C LEU A 26 -18.13 -32.06 -29.07
N GLY A 27 -17.85 -31.84 -30.35
CA GLY A 27 -16.88 -30.87 -30.82
C GLY A 27 -17.23 -29.42 -30.40
N ILE A 28 -18.48 -29.05 -30.56
CA ILE A 28 -18.94 -27.70 -30.15
C ILE A 28 -18.85 -27.52 -28.64
N VAL A 29 -19.34 -28.48 -27.87
CA VAL A 29 -19.32 -28.40 -26.40
C VAL A 29 -17.87 -28.37 -25.89
N SER A 30 -16.97 -29.17 -26.47
CA SER A 30 -15.55 -29.17 -26.08
C SER A 30 -14.87 -27.85 -26.41
N SER A 31 -15.15 -27.25 -27.57
CA SER A 31 -14.56 -25.97 -27.95
C SER A 31 -15.04 -24.82 -27.07
N VAL A 32 -16.34 -24.74 -26.82
CA VAL A 32 -16.93 -23.73 -25.93
C VAL A 32 -16.43 -23.91 -24.49
N GLY A 33 -16.40 -25.17 -24.00
CA GLY A 33 -15.87 -25.51 -22.68
C GLY A 33 -14.41 -25.10 -22.53
N SER A 34 -13.57 -25.32 -23.53
CA SER A 34 -12.18 -24.90 -23.53
C SER A 34 -12.01 -23.39 -23.43
N VAL A 35 -12.82 -22.61 -24.17
CA VAL A 35 -12.78 -21.14 -24.11
C VAL A 35 -13.17 -20.62 -22.73
N ILE A 36 -14.21 -21.20 -22.13
CA ILE A 36 -14.68 -20.83 -20.79
C ILE A 36 -13.60 -21.15 -19.74
N LEU A 37 -13.00 -22.33 -19.83
CA LEU A 37 -11.91 -22.72 -18.91
C LEU A 37 -10.71 -21.81 -19.05
N PHE A 38 -10.30 -21.48 -20.28
CA PHE A 38 -9.15 -20.61 -20.52
C PHE A 38 -9.37 -19.19 -19.97
N ASN A 39 -10.54 -18.62 -20.22
CA ASN A 39 -10.90 -17.32 -19.65
C ASN A 39 -11.02 -17.36 -18.13
N GLY A 40 -11.59 -18.44 -17.59
CA GLY A 40 -11.67 -18.65 -16.15
C GLY A 40 -10.30 -18.73 -15.48
N MET A 41 -9.38 -19.49 -16.05
CA MET A 41 -8.00 -19.60 -15.55
C MET A 41 -7.27 -18.26 -15.60
N ASN A 42 -7.41 -17.50 -16.67
CA ASN A 42 -6.81 -16.17 -16.77
C ASN A 42 -7.36 -15.20 -15.71
N SER A 43 -8.67 -15.24 -15.48
CA SER A 43 -9.31 -14.41 -14.44
C SER A 43 -8.85 -14.81 -13.03
N ILE A 44 -8.75 -16.10 -12.75
CA ILE A 44 -8.26 -16.61 -11.46
C ILE A 44 -6.80 -16.22 -11.27
N SER A 45 -5.96 -16.34 -12.31
CA SER A 45 -4.54 -15.96 -12.23
C SER A 45 -4.36 -14.49 -11.95
N ALA A 46 -5.13 -13.61 -12.63
CA ALA A 46 -5.12 -12.17 -12.39
C ALA A 46 -5.56 -11.83 -10.95
N PHE A 47 -6.64 -12.46 -10.49
CA PHE A 47 -7.13 -12.26 -9.12
C PHE A 47 -6.12 -12.75 -8.07
N THR A 48 -5.49 -13.91 -8.28
CA THR A 48 -4.48 -14.45 -7.38
C THR A 48 -3.24 -13.55 -7.31
N TYR A 49 -2.83 -13.00 -8.45
CA TYR A 49 -1.72 -12.04 -8.50
C TYR A 49 -2.03 -10.76 -7.71
N ASP A 50 -3.22 -10.20 -7.91
CA ASP A 50 -3.68 -8.99 -7.23
C ASP A 50 -3.78 -9.22 -5.71
N LEU A 51 -4.35 -10.36 -5.30
CA LEU A 51 -4.43 -10.74 -3.88
C LEU A 51 -3.04 -10.88 -3.24
N SER A 52 -2.12 -11.54 -3.94
CA SER A 52 -0.73 -11.71 -3.48
C SER A 52 -0.01 -10.37 -3.33
N PHE A 53 -0.24 -9.45 -4.25
CA PHE A 53 0.31 -8.09 -4.17
C PHE A 53 -0.23 -7.33 -2.95
N HIS A 54 -1.54 -7.40 -2.70
CA HIS A 54 -2.17 -6.78 -1.53
C HIS A 54 -1.70 -7.38 -0.21
N GLU A 55 -1.55 -8.71 -0.13
CA GLU A 55 -1.03 -9.36 1.07
C GLU A 55 0.42 -8.97 1.35
N LYS A 56 1.26 -8.91 0.30
CA LYS A 56 2.65 -8.50 0.45
C LYS A 56 2.75 -7.05 0.92
N SER A 57 1.95 -6.15 0.37
CA SER A 57 1.90 -4.74 0.78
C SER A 57 1.47 -4.60 2.24
N LYS A 58 0.38 -5.24 2.65
CA LYS A 58 -0.07 -5.24 4.05
C LYS A 58 0.98 -5.81 5.00
N ASN A 59 1.63 -6.90 4.62
CA ASN A 59 2.68 -7.51 5.44
C ASN A 59 3.86 -6.54 5.63
N GLN A 60 4.25 -5.79 4.62
CA GLN A 60 5.31 -4.78 4.74
C GLN A 60 4.93 -3.63 5.67
N ILE A 61 3.67 -3.17 5.64
CA ILE A 61 3.16 -2.15 6.55
C ILE A 61 3.27 -2.62 8.01
N HIS A 62 2.85 -3.85 8.30
CA HIS A 62 2.91 -4.41 9.66
C HIS A 62 4.33 -4.71 10.16
N ARG A 63 5.29 -4.81 9.26
CA ARG A 63 6.70 -5.06 9.62
C ARG A 63 7.50 -3.79 9.82
N GLU A 64 6.95 -2.66 9.42
CA GLU A 64 7.50 -1.33 9.66
C GLU A 64 7.06 -0.87 11.05
N ASP A 65 7.99 -0.48 11.88
CA ASP A 65 7.71 0.04 13.22
C ASP A 65 8.69 1.14 13.57
N ILE A 66 8.22 2.38 13.47
CA ILE A 66 8.97 3.58 13.79
C ILE A 66 8.45 4.15 15.08
N ILE A 67 9.33 4.43 16.00
CA ILE A 67 9.02 5.06 17.26
C ILE A 67 9.71 6.41 17.39
N PHE A 68 9.05 7.34 18.08
CA PHE A 68 9.66 8.55 18.58
C PHE A 68 10.40 8.20 19.88
N GLU A 69 11.71 8.37 19.92
CA GLU A 69 12.48 8.15 21.13
C GLU A 69 12.53 9.44 21.97
N HIS A 70 12.80 10.56 21.32
CA HIS A 70 12.87 11.86 21.98
C HIS A 70 12.50 12.98 21.03
N VAL A 71 11.94 14.04 21.59
CA VAL A 71 11.71 15.32 20.89
C VAL A 71 12.29 16.42 21.76
N ARG A 72 13.24 17.16 21.21
CA ARG A 72 13.94 18.23 21.91
C ARG A 72 13.68 19.57 21.25
N PHE A 73 13.33 20.53 22.05
CA PHE A 73 13.18 21.93 21.66
C PHE A 73 14.45 22.69 22.11
N GLU A 74 15.16 23.33 21.19
CA GLU A 74 16.42 24.00 21.44
C GLU A 74 16.23 25.53 21.41
N PRO A 75 16.10 26.21 22.58
CA PRO A 75 15.74 27.63 22.63
C PRO A 75 16.76 28.56 21.96
N ASN A 76 18.04 28.17 21.94
CA ASN A 76 19.10 29.01 21.41
C ASN A 76 19.21 28.99 19.87
N SER A 77 18.65 28.00 19.24
CA SER A 77 18.73 27.80 17.78
C SER A 77 17.36 27.79 17.11
N ASP A 78 16.28 27.91 17.88
CA ASP A 78 14.89 27.73 17.42
C ASP A 78 14.61 26.37 16.75
N ASN A 79 15.52 25.41 16.99
CA ASN A 79 15.45 24.09 16.37
C ASN A 79 14.56 23.14 17.16
N ILE A 80 13.91 22.24 16.44
CA ILE A 80 13.24 21.05 16.99
C ILE A 80 13.98 19.84 16.47
N SER A 81 14.62 19.07 17.39
CA SER A 81 15.25 17.79 17.08
C SER A 81 14.31 16.66 17.39
N ILE A 82 14.12 15.74 16.44
CA ILE A 82 13.25 14.57 16.56
C ILE A 82 14.11 13.32 16.43
N ASP A 83 14.23 12.58 17.50
CA ASP A 83 14.97 11.32 17.52
C ASP A 83 13.98 10.19 17.20
N LEU A 84 14.26 9.47 16.12
CA LEU A 84 13.46 8.38 15.62
C LEU A 84 14.26 7.08 15.61
N ALA A 85 13.60 5.98 15.94
CA ALA A 85 14.17 4.65 15.79
C ALA A 85 13.25 3.74 14.98
N ASN A 86 13.86 2.97 14.09
CA ASN A 86 13.15 1.90 13.39
C ASN A 86 13.39 0.60 14.15
N ILE A 87 12.39 0.14 14.88
CA ILE A 87 12.41 -1.14 15.63
C ILE A 87 11.72 -2.26 14.85
N GLY A 88 11.21 -1.95 13.67
CA GLY A 88 10.61 -2.92 12.76
C GLY A 88 11.63 -3.86 12.11
N THR A 89 11.16 -4.69 11.21
CA THR A 89 11.98 -5.68 10.50
C THR A 89 12.26 -5.33 9.05
N VAL A 90 11.80 -4.17 8.60
CA VAL A 90 12.01 -3.64 7.25
C VAL A 90 12.47 -2.19 7.32
N ASP A 91 13.21 -1.77 6.33
CA ASP A 91 13.60 -0.38 6.18
C ASP A 91 12.37 0.50 5.95
N SER A 92 12.40 1.71 6.48
CA SER A 92 11.32 2.67 6.38
C SER A 92 11.80 3.95 5.72
N THR A 93 10.92 4.59 4.98
CA THR A 93 11.18 5.88 4.35
C THR A 93 10.13 6.88 4.81
N ILE A 94 10.57 7.96 5.42
CA ILE A 94 9.69 9.05 5.87
C ILE A 94 9.39 9.94 4.66
N THR A 95 8.13 10.20 4.42
CA THR A 95 7.66 11.04 3.30
C THR A 95 7.03 12.35 3.74
N ASN A 96 6.55 12.42 4.97
CA ASN A 96 5.97 13.66 5.49
C ASN A 96 6.20 13.78 7.00
N ILE A 97 6.50 14.98 7.45
CA ILE A 97 6.53 15.37 8.87
C ILE A 97 5.78 16.68 9.00
N THR A 98 4.82 16.72 9.90
CA THR A 98 4.05 17.93 10.21
C THR A 98 4.08 18.19 11.71
N ILE A 99 4.40 19.42 12.09
CA ILE A 99 4.37 19.88 13.48
C ILE A 99 3.31 20.98 13.59
N LEU A 100 2.33 20.75 14.43
CA LEU A 100 1.25 21.71 14.64
C LEU A 100 1.06 22.02 16.13
N LYS A 101 0.68 23.23 16.43
CA LYS A 101 0.24 23.68 17.76
C LYS A 101 -1.16 23.13 18.04
N ILE A 102 -1.35 22.47 19.18
CA ILE A 102 -2.59 21.69 19.44
C ILE A 102 -3.80 22.60 19.64
N ASP A 103 -3.66 23.67 20.39
CA ASP A 103 -4.77 24.55 20.78
C ASP A 103 -5.34 25.38 19.60
N THR A 104 -4.46 25.89 18.73
CA THR A 104 -4.87 26.75 17.60
C THR A 104 -4.88 26.01 16.26
N GLN A 105 -4.31 24.80 16.19
CA GLN A 105 -4.11 24.02 14.96
C GLN A 105 -3.20 24.72 13.94
N ASP A 106 -2.36 25.66 14.41
CA ASP A 106 -1.38 26.32 13.56
C ASP A 106 -0.23 25.37 13.21
N ILE A 107 0.10 25.28 11.92
CA ILE A 107 1.23 24.48 11.45
C ILE A 107 2.49 25.33 11.58
N ILE A 108 3.44 24.88 12.42
CA ILE A 108 4.74 25.53 12.58
C ILE A 108 5.79 24.98 11.62
N ALA A 109 5.72 23.70 11.30
CA ALA A 109 6.61 23.08 10.35
C ALA A 109 5.87 22.01 9.57
N ASN A 110 6.12 21.97 8.28
CA ASN A 110 5.60 20.92 7.40
C ASN A 110 6.67 20.60 6.36
N TRP A 111 7.10 19.35 6.34
CA TRP A 111 7.98 18.82 5.34
C TRP A 111 7.26 17.73 4.57
N VAL A 112 7.33 17.79 3.26
CA VAL A 112 6.78 16.79 2.34
C VAL A 112 7.88 16.39 1.40
N ASP A 113 8.12 15.10 1.28
CA ASP A 113 9.10 14.56 0.34
C ASP A 113 8.72 14.94 -1.09
N ALA A 114 9.53 15.84 -1.66
CA ALA A 114 9.47 16.13 -3.09
C ALA A 114 10.66 15.47 -3.83
N ASN A 115 11.83 15.31 -3.18
CA ASN A 115 13.04 14.75 -3.78
C ASN A 115 14.05 14.19 -2.75
N ASP A 116 13.86 14.41 -1.44
CA ASP A 116 14.82 14.05 -0.38
C ASP A 116 14.15 13.19 0.69
N SER A 117 13.82 11.97 0.34
CA SER A 117 13.26 11.00 1.31
C SER A 117 14.29 10.62 2.35
N VAL A 118 13.87 10.59 3.62
CA VAL A 118 14.72 10.13 4.73
C VAL A 118 14.49 8.65 4.96
N GLU A 119 15.51 7.85 4.65
CA GLU A 119 15.48 6.40 4.88
C GLU A 119 16.01 6.08 6.29
N ILE A 120 15.23 5.28 7.03
CA ILE A 120 15.65 4.71 8.32
C ILE A 120 15.74 3.21 8.16
N LYS A 121 16.97 2.69 8.16
CA LYS A 121 17.20 1.25 8.06
C LYS A 121 16.74 0.52 9.32
N ASN A 122 16.45 -0.75 9.16
CA ASN A 122 16.13 -1.64 10.27
C ASN A 122 17.19 -1.52 11.39
N ASN A 123 16.74 -1.38 12.64
CA ASN A 123 17.54 -1.16 13.85
C ASN A 123 18.46 0.09 13.80
N GLN A 124 18.14 1.07 12.99
CA GLN A 124 18.85 2.33 12.90
C GLN A 124 18.09 3.44 13.62
N LYS A 125 18.83 4.39 14.19
CA LYS A 125 18.32 5.64 14.74
C LYS A 125 18.74 6.79 13.85
N ILE A 126 17.87 7.77 13.72
CA ILE A 126 18.18 9.04 13.06
C ILE A 126 17.71 10.20 13.93
N ILE A 127 18.35 11.34 13.75
CA ILE A 127 17.94 12.61 14.34
C ILE A 127 17.56 13.53 13.19
N LEU A 128 16.35 14.06 13.23
CA LEU A 128 15.88 15.06 12.30
C LEU A 128 15.87 16.41 13.01
N GLY A 129 16.61 17.36 12.49
CA GLY A 129 16.69 18.71 13.04
C GLY A 129 16.02 19.73 12.12
N SER A 130 15.56 20.83 12.68
CA SER A 130 15.01 21.93 11.88
C SER A 130 16.08 22.71 11.10
N SER A 131 17.36 22.52 11.42
CA SER A 131 18.50 23.02 10.62
C SER A 131 18.73 22.24 9.33
N ASP A 132 18.28 21.00 9.27
CA ASP A 132 18.20 20.28 8.03
C ASP A 132 17.05 20.88 7.22
N THR A 133 17.21 21.08 5.95
CA THR A 133 16.26 21.69 5.00
C THR A 133 14.84 21.10 5.06
N ILE A 134 14.67 20.12 5.90
CA ILE A 134 13.50 19.26 6.06
C ILE A 134 12.37 19.93 6.85
N LEU A 135 12.67 20.77 7.85
CA LEU A 135 11.63 21.31 8.76
C LEU A 135 11.39 22.81 8.63
N THR A 136 11.94 23.45 7.62
CA THR A 136 11.78 24.89 7.42
C THR A 136 10.59 25.21 6.50
N GLN A 137 9.42 25.36 7.07
CA GLN A 137 8.35 26.11 6.43
C GLN A 137 7.53 26.88 7.47
N GLY A 138 7.74 28.16 7.51
CA GLY A 138 6.93 29.11 8.27
C GLY A 138 7.80 30.26 8.78
N SER A 139 7.23 31.45 8.77
CA SER A 139 7.82 32.63 9.42
C SER A 139 7.64 32.63 10.94
N GLN A 140 7.14 31.51 11.50
CA GLN A 140 6.79 31.38 12.91
C GLN A 140 7.59 30.24 13.52
N THR A 141 8.31 30.55 14.58
CA THR A 141 9.09 29.58 15.34
C THR A 141 8.36 29.23 16.64
N TRP A 142 8.58 28.01 17.15
CA TRP A 142 8.00 27.58 18.43
C TRP A 142 8.45 28.47 19.59
N ASN A 143 9.57 29.20 19.46
CA ASN A 143 10.18 30.08 20.48
C ASN A 143 9.54 31.49 20.50
N ASP A 144 8.68 31.81 19.56
CA ASP A 144 7.90 33.06 19.62
C ASP A 144 7.03 33.10 20.89
N PRO A 145 6.83 34.28 21.54
CA PRO A 145 6.05 34.40 22.77
C PRO A 145 4.66 33.78 22.71
N TYR A 146 4.08 33.72 21.52
CA TYR A 146 2.77 33.12 21.29
C TYR A 146 2.79 31.59 21.32
N TYR A 147 3.93 30.97 21.01
CA TYR A 147 4.08 29.52 20.83
C TYR A 147 4.85 28.84 21.96
N VAL A 148 5.68 29.56 22.72
CA VAL A 148 6.63 29.02 23.69
C VAL A 148 6.01 28.14 24.78
N ASN A 149 4.75 28.40 25.18
CA ASN A 149 4.08 27.68 26.25
C ASN A 149 3.00 26.70 25.71
N SER A 150 3.25 26.11 24.59
CA SER A 150 2.26 25.32 23.90
C SER A 150 2.65 23.85 23.81
N GLU A 151 1.66 23.01 23.57
CA GLU A 151 1.86 21.62 23.22
C GLU A 151 1.80 21.46 21.70
N TYR A 152 2.68 20.63 21.18
CA TYR A 152 2.85 20.39 19.76
C TYR A 152 2.56 18.94 19.43
N LYS A 153 1.73 18.73 18.43
CA LYS A 153 1.53 17.42 17.82
C LYS A 153 2.48 17.26 16.65
N ILE A 154 3.31 16.25 16.71
CA ILE A 154 4.22 15.86 15.66
C ILE A 154 3.63 14.64 14.97
N SER A 155 3.43 14.74 13.68
CA SER A 155 2.86 13.68 12.83
C SER A 155 3.87 13.29 11.76
N LEU A 156 4.07 12.00 11.58
CA LEU A 156 4.99 11.42 10.62
C LEU A 156 4.25 10.43 9.75
N THR A 157 4.51 10.46 8.45
CA THR A 157 3.98 9.50 7.48
C THR A 157 5.12 8.81 6.75
N THR A 158 5.00 7.52 6.53
CA THR A 158 5.97 6.73 5.78
C THR A 158 5.49 6.43 4.37
N SER A 159 6.41 6.04 3.49
CA SER A 159 6.11 5.64 2.10
C SER A 159 5.21 4.41 2.01
N LYS A 160 5.14 3.60 3.06
CA LYS A 160 4.26 2.43 3.14
C LYS A 160 2.86 2.77 3.67
N GLY A 161 2.63 4.03 4.07
CA GLY A 161 1.34 4.54 4.54
C GLY A 161 1.12 4.43 6.04
N ASN A 162 2.14 4.14 6.84
CA ASN A 162 2.04 4.23 8.29
C ASN A 162 2.01 5.70 8.71
N PHE A 163 1.13 5.98 9.67
CA PHE A 163 0.96 7.30 10.26
C PHE A 163 1.18 7.23 11.75
N ILE A 164 2.18 7.95 12.23
CA ILE A 164 2.64 7.90 13.60
C ILE A 164 2.61 9.30 14.18
N THR A 165 2.16 9.45 15.41
CA THR A 165 2.04 10.75 16.06
C THR A 165 2.56 10.73 17.48
N THR A 166 3.13 11.86 17.89
CA THR A 166 3.49 12.12 19.30
C THR A 166 3.10 13.54 19.70
N VAL A 167 3.05 13.79 20.99
CA VAL A 167 2.84 15.12 21.56
C VAL A 167 4.07 15.47 22.38
N ALA A 168 4.58 16.67 22.18
CA ALA A 168 5.73 17.18 22.89
C ALA A 168 5.52 18.66 23.26
N SER A 169 6.16 19.09 24.32
CA SER A 169 6.18 20.50 24.74
C SER A 169 7.57 20.96 25.08
N PRO A 170 7.89 22.27 24.92
CA PRO A 170 9.21 22.83 25.21
C PRO A 170 9.66 22.68 26.67
N PHE A 171 8.75 22.39 27.57
CA PHE A 171 9.06 22.30 29.02
C PHE A 171 9.45 20.90 29.49
N ASN A 172 9.27 19.88 28.67
CA ASN A 172 9.58 18.48 28.98
C ASN A 172 10.91 18.02 28.38
N THR A 173 11.78 18.97 28.06
CA THR A 173 13.10 18.71 27.47
C THR A 173 14.23 18.79 28.47
#